data_5550c87ea2ec8085f31a7d53f5d0cc43
#
_entry.id   5550c87ea2ec8085f31a7d53f5d0cc43
#
_cell.length_a   1.000
_cell.length_b   1.000
_cell.length_c   1.000
_cell.angle_alpha   90.00
_cell.angle_beta   90.00
_cell.angle_gamma   90.00
#
_symmetry.space_group_name_H-M   'P 1'
#
loop_
_entity.id
_entity.type
_entity.pdbx_description
1 polymer ?
#
loop_
_entity_poly.entity_id
_entity_poly.type
_entity_poly.pdbx_seq_one_letter_code
_entity_poly.pdbx_strand_id
1 'polypeptide(L)'
;AKADPRLRQILYLDLLEALDLRDVTLADPGRDEALVRTAAVGVCHSDLHMYKGFRPGLPLPAVLGQEVSGIVEKVGTGVADLMPGDHVVGTLAAHCGHCAQCISGRLTLCQDTRVKQPPGQAQRMRAGTRSISQIFNLSGFAEMMLVHRSTLVRIRKDMPLELAALIGCGGI
;
A
#
# COMPACT_ATOMS: atom_id res chain seq x y z
N ALA A 1 -16.51 -13.08 -2.55
CA ALA A 1 -16.12 -12.87 -3.95
C ALA A 1 -14.64 -13.21 -4.05
N LYS A 2 -14.22 -14.06 -4.98
CA LYS A 2 -12.79 -14.25 -5.27
C LYS A 2 -12.29 -12.94 -5.86
N ALA A 3 -11.14 -12.45 -5.36
CA ALA A 3 -10.47 -11.31 -5.98
C ALA A 3 -10.28 -11.60 -7.48
N ASP A 4 -10.56 -10.62 -8.34
CA ASP A 4 -10.35 -10.79 -9.79
C ASP A 4 -8.85 -11.06 -10.02
N PRO A 5 -8.45 -12.20 -10.60
CA PRO A 5 -7.04 -12.53 -10.78
C PRO A 5 -6.34 -11.67 -11.87
N ARG A 6 -7.06 -10.74 -12.53
CA ARG A 6 -6.57 -9.92 -13.63
C ARG A 6 -6.20 -8.49 -13.21
N LEU A 7 -5.89 -8.27 -11.93
CA LEU A 7 -5.47 -6.96 -11.44
C LEU A 7 -4.16 -6.53 -12.11
N ARG A 8 -4.12 -5.31 -12.64
CA ARG A 8 -2.95 -4.72 -13.30
C ARG A 8 -2.21 -3.81 -12.35
N GLN A 9 -0.90 -3.94 -12.34
CA GLN A 9 -0.02 -3.14 -11.50
C GLN A 9 1.21 -2.68 -12.27
N ILE A 10 1.74 -1.51 -11.92
CA ILE A 10 3.00 -1.03 -12.47
C ILE A 10 4.12 -1.61 -11.60
N LEU A 11 4.99 -2.42 -12.21
CA LEU A 11 6.11 -3.05 -11.52
C LEU A 11 7.41 -2.31 -11.83
N TYR A 12 8.19 -2.08 -10.79
CA TYR A 12 9.58 -1.67 -10.95
C TYR A 12 10.46 -2.94 -10.97
N LEU A 13 10.91 -3.35 -12.15
CA LEU A 13 11.58 -4.64 -12.32
C LEU A 13 13.09 -4.56 -12.21
N ASP A 14 13.70 -3.47 -12.70
CA ASP A 14 15.14 -3.22 -12.63
C ASP A 14 15.42 -1.71 -12.51
N LEU A 15 16.57 -1.36 -11.93
CA LEU A 15 17.01 0.03 -11.73
C LEU A 15 17.23 0.81 -13.03
N LEU A 16 17.39 0.12 -14.16
CA LEU A 16 17.69 0.70 -15.47
C LEU A 16 16.58 0.48 -16.50
N GLU A 17 15.53 -0.27 -16.15
CA GLU A 17 14.42 -0.56 -17.06
C GLU A 17 13.24 0.36 -16.79
N ALA A 18 12.39 0.55 -17.79
CA ALA A 18 11.14 1.28 -17.65
C ALA A 18 10.18 0.54 -16.71
N LEU A 19 9.28 1.28 -16.08
CA LEU A 19 8.14 0.69 -15.36
C LEU A 19 7.31 -0.15 -16.33
N ASP A 20 6.96 -1.36 -15.92
CA ASP A 20 6.24 -2.32 -16.75
C ASP A 20 4.87 -2.63 -16.14
N LEU A 21 3.86 -2.78 -17.00
CA LEU A 21 2.50 -3.10 -16.60
C LEU A 21 2.31 -4.62 -16.59
N ARG A 22 1.98 -5.19 -15.43
CA ARG A 22 1.84 -6.63 -15.23
C ARG A 22 0.54 -6.99 -14.51
N ASP A 23 0.00 -8.13 -14.87
CA ASP A 23 -1.08 -8.76 -14.11
C ASP A 23 -0.50 -9.45 -12.88
N VAL A 24 -1.08 -9.15 -11.72
CA VAL A 24 -0.62 -9.60 -10.42
C VAL A 24 -1.78 -10.17 -9.63
N THR A 25 -1.52 -11.22 -8.88
CA THR A 25 -2.48 -11.79 -7.95
C THR A 25 -2.24 -11.24 -6.55
N LEU A 26 -3.29 -10.73 -5.92
CA LEU A 26 -3.31 -10.36 -4.51
C LEU A 26 -3.93 -11.49 -3.67
N ALA A 27 -3.41 -11.69 -2.47
CA ALA A 27 -4.05 -12.54 -1.47
C ALA A 27 -5.35 -11.89 -0.96
N ASP A 28 -6.22 -12.68 -0.35
CA ASP A 28 -7.35 -12.15 0.42
C ASP A 28 -6.85 -11.35 1.64
N PRO A 29 -7.60 -10.30 2.08
CA PRO A 29 -7.25 -9.55 3.28
C PRO A 29 -7.11 -10.47 4.50
N GLY A 30 -5.97 -10.39 5.18
CA GLY A 30 -5.78 -10.97 6.49
C GLY A 30 -6.60 -10.25 7.56
N ARG A 31 -6.48 -10.69 8.81
CA ARG A 31 -7.31 -10.20 9.91
C ARG A 31 -7.37 -8.67 9.99
N ASP A 32 -6.23 -7.99 9.98
CA ASP A 32 -6.13 -6.54 10.21
C ASP A 32 -5.78 -5.79 8.91
N GLU A 33 -6.23 -6.32 7.77
CA GLU A 33 -5.96 -5.76 6.44
C GLU A 33 -7.25 -5.37 5.71
N ALA A 34 -7.09 -4.48 4.74
CA ALA A 34 -8.13 -4.09 3.81
C ALA A 34 -7.65 -4.20 2.37
N LEU A 35 -8.53 -4.61 1.48
CA LEU A 35 -8.39 -4.52 0.04
C LEU A 35 -9.03 -3.21 -0.41
N VAL A 36 -8.26 -2.38 -1.06
CA VAL A 36 -8.67 -1.04 -1.50
C VAL A 36 -8.53 -0.92 -3.00
N ARG A 37 -9.58 -0.50 -3.69
CA ARG A 37 -9.51 -0.11 -5.08
C ARG A 37 -8.92 1.29 -5.18
N THR A 38 -7.78 1.41 -5.83
CA THR A 38 -7.11 2.69 -6.05
C THR A 38 -7.97 3.58 -6.95
N ALA A 39 -8.22 4.80 -6.50
CA ALA A 39 -8.94 5.82 -7.29
C ALA A 39 -7.96 6.84 -7.89
N ALA A 40 -6.97 7.25 -7.11
CA ALA A 40 -5.93 8.15 -7.57
C ALA A 40 -4.62 7.88 -6.85
N VAL A 41 -3.51 8.13 -7.54
CA VAL A 41 -2.15 8.03 -6.99
C VAL A 41 -1.30 9.18 -7.52
N GLY A 42 -0.63 9.89 -6.62
CA GLY A 42 0.37 10.91 -6.94
C GLY A 42 1.75 10.29 -7.17
N VAL A 43 2.57 10.96 -7.97
CA VAL A 43 3.97 10.60 -8.19
C VAL A 43 4.84 11.43 -7.27
N CYS A 44 5.36 10.80 -6.23
CA CYS A 44 6.26 11.42 -5.27
C CYS A 44 7.72 11.41 -5.76
N HIS A 45 8.51 12.37 -5.33
CA HIS A 45 9.95 12.38 -5.62
C HIS A 45 10.68 11.14 -5.05
N SER A 46 10.15 10.52 -3.99
CA SER A 46 10.68 9.26 -3.47
C SER A 46 10.49 8.07 -4.42
N ASP A 47 9.42 8.04 -5.21
CA ASP A 47 9.23 7.03 -6.25
C ASP A 47 10.31 7.17 -7.34
N LEU A 48 10.61 8.43 -7.74
CA LEU A 48 11.69 8.72 -8.67
C LEU A 48 13.07 8.29 -8.13
N HIS A 49 13.33 8.51 -6.83
CA HIS A 49 14.57 8.06 -6.19
C HIS A 49 14.71 6.53 -6.23
N MET A 50 13.62 5.80 -5.98
CA MET A 50 13.62 4.34 -6.08
C MET A 50 13.83 3.87 -7.52
N TYR A 51 13.12 4.48 -8.46
CA TYR A 51 13.27 4.20 -9.89
C TYR A 51 14.71 4.41 -10.38
N LYS A 52 15.37 5.48 -9.92
CA LYS A 52 16.77 5.79 -10.26
C LYS A 52 17.81 4.99 -9.46
N GLY A 53 17.37 4.08 -8.58
CA GLY A 53 18.29 3.25 -7.79
C GLY A 53 19.01 3.96 -6.64
N PHE A 54 18.55 5.14 -6.22
CA PHE A 54 19.15 5.86 -5.10
C PHE A 54 18.87 5.22 -3.72
N ARG A 55 18.07 4.15 -3.68
CA ARG A 55 17.81 3.39 -2.46
C ARG A 55 18.40 1.98 -2.57
N PRO A 56 19.64 1.76 -2.11
CA PRO A 56 20.27 0.45 -2.11
C PRO A 56 19.45 -0.57 -1.28
N GLY A 57 19.39 -1.81 -1.75
CA GLY A 57 18.70 -2.88 -1.02
C GLY A 57 17.18 -2.88 -1.15
N LEU A 58 16.60 -2.11 -2.09
CA LEU A 58 15.19 -2.23 -2.42
C LEU A 58 14.91 -3.64 -2.95
N PRO A 59 13.99 -4.41 -2.32
CA PRO A 59 13.67 -5.75 -2.78
C PRO A 59 12.87 -5.68 -4.08
N LEU A 60 13.43 -6.15 -5.18
CA LEU A 60 12.82 -6.18 -6.51
C LEU A 60 12.35 -7.59 -6.89
N PRO A 61 11.28 -7.73 -7.69
CA PRO A 61 10.44 -6.66 -8.21
C PRO A 61 9.55 -6.03 -7.14
N ALA A 62 9.16 -4.77 -7.36
CA ALA A 62 8.35 -4.02 -6.40
C ALA A 62 7.30 -3.14 -7.08
N VAL A 63 6.20 -2.88 -6.40
CA VAL A 63 5.20 -1.87 -6.80
C VAL A 63 5.40 -0.62 -5.96
N LEU A 64 5.53 0.53 -6.63
CA LEU A 64 5.70 1.84 -6.03
C LEU A 64 4.35 2.55 -5.79
N GLY A 65 4.39 3.82 -5.44
CA GLY A 65 3.23 4.69 -5.21
C GLY A 65 2.81 4.74 -3.74
N GLN A 66 2.88 5.94 -3.16
CA GLN A 66 2.59 6.16 -1.73
C GLN A 66 1.62 7.31 -1.47
N GLU A 67 1.37 8.16 -2.46
CA GLU A 67 0.38 9.23 -2.41
C GLU A 67 -0.93 8.71 -2.99
N VAL A 68 -1.77 8.09 -2.18
CA VAL A 68 -2.86 7.27 -2.69
C VAL A 68 -4.17 7.55 -1.98
N SER A 69 -5.25 7.53 -2.76
CA SER A 69 -6.61 7.47 -2.28
C SER A 69 -7.36 6.33 -2.97
N GLY A 70 -8.43 5.86 -2.35
CA GLY A 70 -9.18 4.76 -2.90
C GLY A 70 -10.49 4.50 -2.19
N ILE A 71 -11.13 3.41 -2.59
CA ILE A 71 -12.40 2.93 -2.03
C ILE A 71 -12.18 1.53 -1.48
N VAL A 72 -12.58 1.32 -0.24
CA VAL A 72 -12.49 0.00 0.41
C VAL A 72 -13.40 -0.99 -0.32
N GLU A 73 -12.86 -2.13 -0.74
CA GLU A 73 -13.60 -3.21 -1.40
C GLU A 73 -13.89 -4.36 -0.43
N LYS A 74 -12.94 -4.69 0.43
CA LYS A 74 -13.04 -5.80 1.38
C LYS A 74 -12.18 -5.52 2.61
N VAL A 75 -12.63 -5.98 3.78
CA VAL A 75 -11.88 -5.86 5.03
C VAL A 75 -11.71 -7.23 5.69
N GLY A 76 -10.62 -7.39 6.42
CA GLY A 76 -10.38 -8.55 7.26
C GLY A 76 -11.21 -8.53 8.55
N THR A 77 -11.25 -9.66 9.24
CA THR A 77 -12.16 -9.87 10.40
C THR A 77 -11.84 -9.03 11.62
N GLY A 78 -10.64 -8.44 11.73
CA GLY A 78 -10.23 -7.56 12.82
C GLY A 78 -10.42 -6.06 12.53
N VAL A 79 -10.83 -5.71 11.31
CA VAL A 79 -11.06 -4.31 10.92
C VAL A 79 -12.50 -3.93 11.29
N ALA A 80 -12.66 -3.06 12.29
CA ALA A 80 -13.97 -2.66 12.81
C ALA A 80 -14.40 -1.24 12.42
N ASP A 81 -13.47 -0.41 11.95
CA ASP A 81 -13.69 1.02 11.71
C ASP A 81 -13.69 1.42 10.23
N LEU A 82 -13.54 0.44 9.35
CA LEU A 82 -13.69 0.57 7.90
C LEU A 82 -14.69 -0.45 7.37
N MET A 83 -15.42 -0.08 6.32
CA MET A 83 -16.33 -0.98 5.62
C MET A 83 -16.24 -0.80 4.11
N PRO A 84 -16.65 -1.80 3.32
CA PRO A 84 -16.75 -1.66 1.86
C PRO A 84 -17.55 -0.40 1.46
N GLY A 85 -17.01 0.36 0.50
CA GLY A 85 -17.57 1.63 0.04
C GLY A 85 -17.08 2.85 0.81
N ASP A 86 -16.24 2.72 1.85
CA ASP A 86 -15.59 3.86 2.49
C ASP A 86 -14.51 4.46 1.58
N HIS A 87 -14.46 5.78 1.52
CA HIS A 87 -13.37 6.52 0.88
C HIS A 87 -12.21 6.66 1.87
N VAL A 88 -11.00 6.39 1.40
CA VAL A 88 -9.80 6.39 2.24
C VAL A 88 -8.62 7.08 1.57
N VAL A 89 -7.75 7.63 2.41
CA VAL A 89 -6.39 8.08 2.04
C VAL A 89 -5.40 7.12 2.66
N GLY A 90 -4.37 6.75 1.91
CA GLY A 90 -3.26 5.94 2.40
C GLY A 90 -2.18 6.78 3.04
N THR A 91 -1.58 6.28 4.11
CA THR A 91 -0.36 6.83 4.73
C THR A 91 0.69 5.74 4.90
N LEU A 92 1.96 6.10 4.71
CA LEU A 92 3.07 5.14 4.83
C LEU A 92 3.39 4.72 6.29
N ALA A 93 2.73 5.31 7.28
CA ALA A 93 2.97 5.07 8.70
C ALA A 93 2.21 3.84 9.25
N ALA A 94 2.48 2.65 8.72
CA ALA A 94 1.94 1.42 9.29
C ALA A 94 2.36 1.26 10.76
N HIS A 95 1.39 1.07 11.66
CA HIS A 95 1.64 1.03 13.11
C HIS A 95 0.68 0.08 13.84
N CYS A 96 1.12 -0.47 14.97
CA CYS A 96 0.34 -1.41 15.78
C CYS A 96 -0.53 -0.73 16.85
N GLY A 97 -0.25 0.52 17.21
CA GLY A 97 -0.98 1.26 18.23
C GLY A 97 -0.60 0.96 19.69
N HIS A 98 0.16 -0.12 19.98
CA HIS A 98 0.40 -0.59 21.36
C HIS A 98 1.88 -0.76 21.76
N CYS A 99 2.83 -0.68 20.84
CA CYS A 99 4.26 -0.70 21.22
C CYS A 99 4.68 0.63 21.86
N ALA A 100 5.84 0.65 22.53
CA ALA A 100 6.33 1.84 23.24
C ALA A 100 6.42 3.09 22.33
N GLN A 101 6.79 2.92 21.06
CA GLN A 101 6.84 4.03 20.11
C GLN A 101 5.44 4.55 19.76
N CYS A 102 4.47 3.66 19.55
CA CYS A 102 3.10 4.06 19.24
C CYS A 102 2.45 4.78 20.42
N ILE A 103 2.61 4.25 21.65
CA ILE A 103 2.04 4.85 22.87
C ILE A 103 2.64 6.25 23.12
N SER A 104 3.92 6.45 22.77
CA SER A 104 4.57 7.77 22.88
C SER A 104 4.27 8.72 21.71
N GLY A 105 3.34 8.38 20.80
CA GLY A 105 2.94 9.21 19.66
C GLY A 105 3.87 9.13 18.45
N ARG A 106 4.88 8.25 18.47
CA ARG A 106 5.87 8.10 17.39
C ARG A 106 5.50 6.94 16.46
N LEU A 107 4.35 7.04 15.78
CA LEU A 107 3.77 5.97 14.96
C LEU A 107 4.70 5.49 13.82
N THR A 108 5.44 6.41 13.20
CA THR A 108 6.38 6.09 12.12
C THR A 108 7.55 5.21 12.58
N LEU A 109 7.84 5.22 13.87
CA LEU A 109 8.89 4.40 14.51
C LEU A 109 8.33 3.09 15.09
N CYS A 110 7.13 2.68 14.71
CA CYS A 110 6.53 1.42 15.15
C CYS A 110 7.53 0.26 14.96
N GLN A 111 7.70 -0.55 16.00
CA GLN A 111 8.63 -1.67 16.02
C GLN A 111 7.97 -3.02 15.74
N ASP A 112 6.64 -3.07 15.65
CA ASP A 112 5.91 -4.30 15.36
C ASP A 112 6.02 -4.66 13.87
N THR A 113 6.74 -5.74 13.58
CA THR A 113 6.96 -6.21 12.21
C THR A 113 5.72 -6.83 11.57
N ARG A 114 4.68 -7.15 12.35
CA ARG A 114 3.44 -7.76 11.84
C ARG A 114 2.59 -6.77 11.05
N VAL A 115 2.73 -5.47 11.30
CA VAL A 115 2.02 -4.41 10.58
C VAL A 115 2.76 -3.94 9.32
N LYS A 116 3.96 -4.43 9.11
CA LYS A 116 4.82 -4.14 7.96
C LYS A 116 5.15 -5.47 7.29
N GLN A 117 5.25 -5.48 5.98
CA GLN A 117 5.76 -6.67 5.29
C GLN A 117 7.29 -6.62 5.26
N PRO A 118 7.99 -7.34 6.15
CA PRO A 118 9.43 -7.37 6.13
C PRO A 118 9.94 -8.10 4.88
N PRO A 119 11.11 -7.72 4.37
CA PRO A 119 11.77 -8.43 3.29
C PRO A 119 11.91 -9.92 3.63
N GLY A 120 11.65 -10.79 2.66
CA GLY A 120 11.79 -12.25 2.81
C GLY A 120 10.60 -12.99 3.39
N GLN A 121 9.55 -12.33 3.87
CA GLN A 121 8.29 -13.02 4.19
C GLN A 121 7.53 -13.38 2.91
N ALA A 122 6.66 -14.39 3.01
CA ALA A 122 5.79 -14.80 1.92
C ALA A 122 4.97 -13.60 1.43
N GLN A 123 5.32 -13.10 0.26
CA GLN A 123 4.68 -11.93 -0.30
C GLN A 123 3.22 -12.24 -0.65
N ARG A 124 2.35 -11.34 -0.31
CA ARG A 124 0.90 -11.44 -0.56
C ARG A 124 0.54 -11.00 -1.98
N MET A 125 1.51 -10.56 -2.74
CA MET A 125 1.43 -10.07 -4.11
C MET A 125 2.37 -10.90 -4.99
N ARG A 126 1.86 -11.45 -6.12
CA ARG A 126 2.61 -12.37 -6.97
C ARG A 126 2.31 -12.15 -8.46
N ALA A 127 3.35 -12.24 -9.29
CA ALA A 127 3.23 -12.41 -10.74
C ALA A 127 3.62 -13.87 -11.08
N GLY A 128 2.65 -14.72 -11.29
CA GLY A 128 2.87 -16.18 -11.42
C GLY A 128 3.52 -16.75 -10.15
N THR A 129 4.71 -17.31 -10.27
CA THR A 129 5.49 -17.86 -9.14
C THR A 129 6.36 -16.82 -8.43
N ARG A 130 6.59 -15.65 -9.03
CA ARG A 130 7.48 -14.62 -8.51
C ARG A 130 6.77 -13.75 -7.47
N SER A 131 7.37 -13.61 -6.30
CA SER A 131 6.90 -12.70 -5.26
C SER A 131 7.24 -11.25 -5.63
N ILE A 132 6.34 -10.32 -5.28
CA ILE A 132 6.48 -8.89 -5.54
C ILE A 132 6.45 -8.15 -4.22
N SER A 133 7.35 -7.20 -4.06
CA SER A 133 7.48 -6.42 -2.84
C SER A 133 6.54 -5.23 -2.83
N GLN A 134 5.94 -5.00 -1.67
CA GLN A 134 5.14 -3.82 -1.39
C GLN A 134 6.02 -2.70 -0.85
N ILE A 135 5.94 -1.53 -1.48
CA ILE A 135 6.73 -0.38 -1.06
C ILE A 135 5.89 0.54 -0.18
N PHE A 136 6.50 1.03 0.89
CA PHE A 136 5.86 1.92 1.89
C PHE A 136 4.56 1.37 2.50
N ASN A 137 4.36 0.05 2.49
CA ASN A 137 3.14 -0.62 2.96
C ASN A 137 1.87 -0.24 2.17
N LEU A 138 1.99 0.33 0.97
CA LEU A 138 0.88 0.80 0.13
C LEU A 138 0.90 0.17 -1.27
N SER A 139 1.90 0.50 -2.12
CA SER A 139 1.96 0.05 -3.51
C SER A 139 0.82 0.58 -4.37
N GLY A 140 0.66 1.90 -4.37
CA GLY A 140 -0.48 2.59 -4.97
C GLY A 140 -0.53 2.60 -6.50
N PHE A 141 0.61 2.40 -7.22
CA PHE A 141 0.61 2.27 -8.69
C PHE A 141 0.02 0.94 -9.13
N ALA A 142 -1.20 0.68 -8.69
CA ALA A 142 -1.94 -0.55 -8.86
C ALA A 142 -3.44 -0.28 -8.90
N GLU A 143 -4.21 -1.10 -9.59
CA GLU A 143 -5.69 -1.03 -9.55
C GLU A 143 -6.24 -1.37 -8.15
N MET A 144 -5.53 -2.23 -7.42
CA MET A 144 -5.92 -2.67 -6.08
C MET A 144 -4.72 -2.72 -5.15
N MET A 145 -4.92 -2.36 -3.89
CA MET A 145 -3.92 -2.45 -2.83
C MET A 145 -4.42 -3.38 -1.71
N LEU A 146 -3.55 -4.24 -1.22
CA LEU A 146 -3.79 -4.99 0.00
C LEU A 146 -2.90 -4.40 1.10
N VAL A 147 -3.49 -3.75 2.08
CA VAL A 147 -2.78 -2.91 3.04
C VAL A 147 -3.24 -3.17 4.48
N HIS A 148 -2.34 -2.94 5.44
CA HIS A 148 -2.71 -3.00 6.86
C HIS A 148 -3.65 -1.83 7.19
N ARG A 149 -4.68 -2.08 7.98
CA ARG A 149 -5.72 -1.11 8.35
C ARG A 149 -5.15 0.22 8.86
N SER A 150 -4.06 0.19 9.63
CA SER A 150 -3.45 1.40 10.20
C SER A 150 -2.83 2.35 9.17
N THR A 151 -2.66 1.92 7.93
CA THR A 151 -2.23 2.80 6.83
C THR A 151 -3.37 3.55 6.17
N LEU A 152 -4.60 3.35 6.60
CA LEU A 152 -5.79 3.94 5.98
C LEU A 152 -6.47 4.92 6.93
N VAL A 153 -6.81 6.09 6.39
CA VAL A 153 -7.63 7.10 7.05
C VAL A 153 -8.91 7.27 6.26
N ARG A 154 -10.06 7.02 6.91
CA ARG A 154 -11.37 7.26 6.30
C ARG A 154 -11.60 8.76 6.13
N ILE A 155 -12.07 9.15 4.95
CA ILE A 155 -12.39 10.53 4.59
C ILE A 155 -13.88 10.66 4.21
N ARG A 156 -14.35 11.89 4.10
CA ARG A 156 -15.72 12.18 3.63
C ARG A 156 -15.87 11.73 2.17
N LYS A 157 -17.05 11.20 1.83
CA LYS A 157 -17.32 10.69 0.46
C LYS A 157 -17.42 11.79 -0.60
N ASP A 158 -17.66 13.03 -0.18
CA ASP A 158 -17.71 14.19 -1.07
C ASP A 158 -16.35 14.83 -1.35
N MET A 159 -15.27 14.32 -0.70
CA MET A 159 -13.92 14.77 -0.98
C MET A 159 -13.43 14.22 -2.32
N PRO A 160 -12.95 15.06 -3.24
CA PRO A 160 -12.36 14.60 -4.49
C PRO A 160 -11.15 13.70 -4.23
N LEU A 161 -11.21 12.47 -4.74
CA LEU A 161 -10.17 11.46 -4.44
C LEU A 161 -8.82 11.83 -5.05
N GLU A 162 -8.81 12.52 -6.18
CA GLU A 162 -7.59 13.02 -6.84
C GLU A 162 -6.82 14.00 -5.95
N LEU A 163 -7.53 14.88 -5.23
CA LEU A 163 -6.93 15.82 -4.29
C LEU A 163 -6.54 15.12 -2.98
N ALA A 164 -7.39 14.19 -2.54
CA ALA A 164 -7.16 13.45 -1.31
C ALA A 164 -5.88 12.60 -1.36
N ALA A 165 -5.53 12.06 -2.53
CA ALA A 165 -4.32 11.24 -2.71
C ALA A 165 -3.04 11.97 -2.26
N LEU A 166 -2.94 13.28 -2.50
CA LEU A 166 -1.77 14.08 -2.18
C LEU A 166 -1.58 14.32 -0.67
N ILE A 167 -2.65 14.18 0.12
CA ILE A 167 -2.60 14.45 1.58
C ILE A 167 -1.75 13.41 2.31
N GLY A 168 -1.75 12.16 1.86
CA GLY A 168 -1.11 11.04 2.55
C GLY A 168 0.43 11.11 2.65
N CYS A 169 1.06 12.02 1.91
CA CYS A 169 2.52 12.24 1.92
C CYS A 169 2.86 13.73 1.93
N GLY A 170 2.55 14.45 0.86
CA GLY A 170 2.93 15.86 0.70
C GLY A 170 2.13 16.84 1.54
N GLY A 171 1.01 16.43 2.11
CA GLY A 171 0.11 17.24 2.95
C GLY A 171 0.31 17.08 4.47
N ILE A 172 1.32 16.33 4.89
CA ILE A 172 1.59 16.03 6.31
C ILE A 172 2.80 16.83 6.79
#